data_6ce4ad5ada8b46263d7de621a0e78bd0
#
_entry.id   6ce4ad5ada8b46263d7de621a0e78bd0
#
_cell.length_a   1.000
_cell.length_b   1.000
_cell.length_c   1.000
_cell.angle_alpha   90.00
_cell.angle_beta   90.00
_cell.angle_gamma   90.00
#
_symmetry.space_group_name_H-M   'P 1'
#
loop_
_entity.id
_entity.type
_entity.pdbx_description
1 polymer ?
#
loop_
_entity_poly.entity_id
_entity_poly.type
_entity_poly.pdbx_seq_one_letter_code
_entity_poly.pdbx_strand_id
1 'polypeptide(L)'
;GNGGLGRLAACFLDSAASCDVPLTGYGLRYRFGLFKQSFENGSQRENADDWTKFGDPWSHRRDKLAVKVNFANQTVIAVPYDMPVIGFENNTIGTLRPWQCEAEKALDFDAFNAQNYVKALETKNKAEDITRVLYPNDSTLEGKQLRIKQQYVLSSASLQDILRSFRENHGCDYYRLPEFDAVQLNDTHPAM
;
A
#
# COMPACT_ATOMS: atom_id res chain seq x y z
N GLY A 1 -5.09 5.49 -8.66
CA GLY A 1 -4.31 5.32 -9.87
C GLY A 1 -4.42 6.52 -10.80
N ASN A 2 -3.60 6.56 -11.84
CA ASN A 2 -3.56 7.66 -12.81
C ASN A 2 -3.97 7.23 -14.23
N GLY A 3 -4.46 6.02 -14.39
CA GLY A 3 -4.83 5.45 -15.69
C GLY A 3 -5.94 4.42 -15.58
N GLY A 4 -6.12 3.63 -16.65
CA GLY A 4 -7.23 2.69 -16.80
C GLY A 4 -7.30 1.62 -15.71
N LEU A 5 -6.18 1.01 -15.33
CA LEU A 5 -6.15 -0.05 -14.34
C LEU A 5 -6.66 0.43 -12.96
N GLY A 6 -6.17 1.58 -12.49
CA GLY A 6 -6.60 2.14 -11.20
C GLY A 6 -8.06 2.60 -11.22
N ARG A 7 -8.53 3.19 -12.33
CA ARG A 7 -9.94 3.57 -12.46
C ARG A 7 -10.85 2.36 -12.55
N LEU A 8 -10.42 1.28 -13.22
CA LEU A 8 -11.17 0.03 -13.29
C LEU A 8 -11.36 -0.58 -11.90
N ALA A 9 -10.30 -0.62 -11.08
CA ALA A 9 -10.39 -1.08 -9.69
C ALA A 9 -11.39 -0.25 -8.86
N ALA A 10 -11.38 1.08 -9.01
CA ALA A 10 -12.34 1.95 -8.33
C ALA A 10 -13.78 1.67 -8.78
N CYS A 11 -14.02 1.48 -10.08
CA CYS A 11 -15.34 1.12 -10.60
C CYS A 11 -15.82 -0.24 -10.08
N PHE A 12 -14.95 -1.24 -10.01
CA PHE A 12 -15.31 -2.56 -9.49
C PHE A 12 -15.67 -2.50 -8.01
N LEU A 13 -14.91 -1.77 -7.20
CA LEU A 13 -15.22 -1.61 -5.78
C LEU A 13 -16.58 -0.92 -5.56
N ASP A 14 -16.83 0.15 -6.29
CA ASP A 14 -18.10 0.90 -6.25
C ASP A 14 -19.29 0.03 -6.69
N SER A 15 -19.13 -0.66 -7.83
CA SER A 15 -20.16 -1.56 -8.37
C SER A 15 -20.41 -2.74 -7.44
N ALA A 16 -19.37 -3.35 -6.89
CA ALA A 16 -19.51 -4.48 -5.95
C ALA A 16 -20.28 -4.06 -4.70
N ALA A 17 -19.95 -2.92 -4.09
CA ALA A 17 -20.69 -2.39 -2.96
C ALA A 17 -22.15 -2.10 -3.31
N SER A 18 -22.42 -1.53 -4.49
CA SER A 18 -23.77 -1.21 -4.95
C SER A 18 -24.60 -2.44 -5.34
N CYS A 19 -23.94 -3.56 -5.67
CA CYS A 19 -24.60 -4.83 -6.01
C CYS A 19 -24.60 -5.85 -4.86
N ASP A 20 -24.28 -5.43 -3.64
CA ASP A 20 -24.17 -6.30 -2.45
C ASP A 20 -23.15 -7.46 -2.60
N VAL A 21 -22.10 -7.26 -3.41
CA VAL A 21 -21.03 -8.23 -3.60
C VAL A 21 -19.91 -7.96 -2.59
N PRO A 22 -19.53 -8.95 -1.77
CA PRO A 22 -18.42 -8.79 -0.83
C PRO A 22 -17.09 -8.72 -1.59
N LEU A 23 -16.50 -7.52 -1.64
CA LEU A 23 -15.23 -7.27 -2.30
C LEU A 23 -14.33 -6.40 -1.43
N THR A 24 -13.11 -6.87 -1.18
CA THR A 24 -12.05 -6.07 -0.57
C THR A 24 -10.97 -5.77 -1.60
N GLY A 25 -10.66 -4.49 -1.80
CA GLY A 25 -9.55 -4.07 -2.64
C GLY A 25 -8.28 -3.89 -1.81
N TYR A 26 -7.14 -4.29 -2.37
CA TYR A 26 -5.82 -4.06 -1.78
C TYR A 26 -4.98 -3.18 -2.70
N GLY A 27 -4.08 -2.38 -2.10
CA GLY A 27 -3.21 -1.48 -2.84
C GLY A 27 -2.02 -1.02 -2.00
N LEU A 28 -1.28 -0.05 -2.51
CA LEU A 28 -0.24 0.64 -1.75
C LEU A 28 -0.66 2.08 -1.51
N ARG A 29 -0.42 2.55 -0.27
CA ARG A 29 -0.68 3.92 0.14
C ARG A 29 0.59 4.75 -0.06
N TYR A 30 0.73 5.34 -1.23
CA TYR A 30 1.89 6.17 -1.53
C TYR A 30 1.83 7.51 -0.80
N ARG A 31 2.95 7.89 -0.19
CA ARG A 31 3.10 9.21 0.44
C ARG A 31 3.00 10.35 -0.57
N PHE A 32 3.57 10.13 -1.76
CA PHE A 32 3.51 11.04 -2.91
C PHE A 32 3.00 10.26 -4.13
N GLY A 33 1.79 10.57 -4.55
CA GLY A 33 1.14 9.98 -5.71
C GLY A 33 1.50 10.74 -7.00
N LEU A 34 0.47 11.18 -7.74
CA LEU A 34 0.69 12.07 -8.88
C LEU A 34 1.29 13.39 -8.42
N PHE A 35 2.22 13.90 -9.22
CA PHE A 35 2.89 15.16 -8.93
C PHE A 35 1.92 16.37 -9.03
N LYS A 36 2.22 17.40 -8.27
CA LYS A 36 1.64 18.72 -8.46
C LYS A 36 2.31 19.39 -9.65
N GLN A 37 1.52 19.75 -10.65
CA GLN A 37 2.01 20.42 -11.84
C GLN A 37 2.23 21.91 -11.59
N SER A 38 3.37 22.44 -12.05
CA SER A 38 3.64 23.87 -12.20
C SER A 38 4.33 24.13 -13.54
N PHE A 39 4.45 25.38 -13.93
CA PHE A 39 5.11 25.79 -15.17
C PHE A 39 6.24 26.76 -14.85
N GLU A 40 7.41 26.52 -15.45
CA GLU A 40 8.57 27.41 -15.42
C GLU A 40 9.12 27.55 -16.82
N ASN A 41 9.32 28.78 -17.26
CA ASN A 41 9.84 29.11 -18.59
C ASN A 41 9.10 28.42 -19.75
N GLY A 42 7.76 28.27 -19.62
CA GLY A 42 6.93 27.60 -20.63
C GLY A 42 6.99 26.07 -20.61
N SER A 43 7.73 25.47 -19.69
CA SER A 43 7.84 24.00 -19.51
C SER A 43 7.19 23.55 -18.22
N GLN A 44 6.63 22.32 -18.25
CA GLN A 44 6.08 21.68 -17.05
C GLN A 44 7.18 21.39 -16.04
N ARG A 45 6.86 21.64 -14.77
CA ARG A 45 7.64 21.19 -13.60
C ARG A 45 6.79 20.31 -12.71
N GLU A 46 7.33 19.17 -12.32
CA GLU A 46 6.73 18.22 -11.40
C GLU A 46 7.21 18.51 -9.98
N ASN A 47 6.27 18.68 -9.06
CA ASN A 47 6.54 18.88 -7.64
C ASN A 47 5.84 17.80 -6.83
N ALA A 48 6.39 17.47 -5.67
CA ALA A 48 5.74 16.56 -4.76
C ALA A 48 4.41 17.16 -4.26
N ASP A 49 3.33 16.40 -4.35
CA ASP A 49 2.04 16.76 -3.78
C ASP A 49 1.89 16.11 -2.40
N ASP A 50 2.03 16.91 -1.36
CA ASP A 50 1.87 16.48 0.03
C ASP A 50 0.39 16.42 0.41
N TRP A 51 -0.34 15.48 -0.19
CA TRP A 51 -1.79 15.35 -0.06
C TRP A 51 -2.26 15.04 1.37
N THR A 52 -1.40 14.48 2.21
CA THR A 52 -1.71 14.17 3.62
C THR A 52 -1.36 15.30 4.58
N LYS A 53 -0.87 16.44 4.10
CA LYS A 53 -0.41 17.57 4.92
C LYS A 53 -1.45 18.05 5.93
N PHE A 54 -2.72 18.04 5.55
CA PHE A 54 -3.84 18.48 6.39
C PHE A 54 -4.67 17.33 6.97
N GLY A 55 -4.11 16.12 6.94
CA GLY A 55 -4.78 14.90 7.36
C GLY A 55 -5.41 14.14 6.20
N ASP A 56 -5.89 12.94 6.49
CA ASP A 56 -6.59 12.06 5.57
C ASP A 56 -7.89 11.59 6.23
N PRO A 57 -9.01 12.28 5.97
CA PRO A 57 -10.30 11.94 6.58
C PRO A 57 -10.95 10.69 5.98
N TRP A 58 -10.41 10.16 4.86
CA TRP A 58 -11.02 9.06 4.11
C TRP A 58 -10.54 7.69 4.56
N SER A 59 -9.41 7.60 5.27
CA SER A 59 -8.87 6.33 5.68
C SER A 59 -8.62 6.22 7.17
N HIS A 60 -8.81 5.00 7.69
CA HIS A 60 -8.56 4.64 9.08
C HIS A 60 -7.35 3.74 9.19
N ARG A 61 -6.34 4.17 9.92
CA ARG A 61 -5.16 3.36 10.24
C ARG A 61 -5.55 2.19 11.15
N ARG A 62 -5.13 0.97 10.80
CA ARG A 62 -5.47 -0.27 11.48
C ARG A 62 -4.23 -0.98 12.02
N ASP A 63 -3.60 -0.42 13.06
CA ASP A 63 -2.35 -0.95 13.64
C ASP A 63 -2.43 -2.43 14.05
N LYS A 64 -3.59 -2.86 14.54
CA LYS A 64 -3.81 -4.27 14.96
C LYS A 64 -3.77 -5.27 13.80
N LEU A 65 -3.90 -4.80 12.57
CA LEU A 65 -3.86 -5.59 11.35
C LEU A 65 -2.54 -5.43 10.60
N ALA A 66 -1.58 -4.72 11.17
CA ALA A 66 -0.25 -4.58 10.58
C ALA A 66 0.47 -5.92 10.50
N VAL A 67 1.17 -6.15 9.41
CA VAL A 67 1.90 -7.40 9.15
C VAL A 67 3.37 -7.13 8.84
N LYS A 68 4.22 -8.11 9.17
CA LYS A 68 5.64 -8.06 8.83
C LYS A 68 5.84 -8.62 7.42
N VAL A 69 6.62 -7.90 6.62
CA VAL A 69 7.09 -8.35 5.32
C VAL A 69 8.61 -8.44 5.37
N ASN A 70 9.13 -9.66 5.17
CA ASN A 70 10.54 -9.94 5.27
C ASN A 70 11.18 -9.99 3.87
N PHE A 71 12.28 -9.26 3.72
CA PHE A 71 13.21 -9.36 2.60
C PHE A 71 14.50 -10.02 3.08
N ALA A 72 15.41 -10.35 2.17
CA ALA A 72 16.68 -10.99 2.52
C ALA A 72 17.52 -10.18 3.53
N ASN A 73 17.46 -8.86 3.44
CA ASN A 73 18.29 -7.94 4.23
C ASN A 73 17.51 -6.84 4.96
N GLN A 74 16.19 -6.94 4.98
CA GLN A 74 15.31 -5.90 5.54
C GLN A 74 13.98 -6.51 5.96
N THR A 75 13.44 -6.07 7.09
CA THR A 75 12.05 -6.31 7.49
C THR A 75 11.31 -4.98 7.55
N VAL A 76 10.10 -4.96 7.02
CA VAL A 76 9.23 -3.79 7.10
C VAL A 76 7.88 -4.17 7.72
N ILE A 77 7.23 -3.21 8.32
CA ILE A 77 5.86 -3.33 8.81
C ILE A 77 4.95 -2.73 7.75
N ALA A 78 4.08 -3.55 7.17
CA ALA A 78 3.01 -3.08 6.31
C ALA A 78 1.78 -2.77 7.18
N VAL A 79 1.44 -1.49 7.26
CA VAL A 79 0.31 -0.99 8.06
C VAL A 79 -0.85 -0.69 7.13
N PRO A 80 -2.03 -1.31 7.33
CA PRO A 80 -3.18 -1.06 6.48
C PRO A 80 -3.95 0.19 6.91
N TYR A 81 -4.49 0.88 5.90
CA TYR A 81 -5.39 2.02 6.04
C TYR A 81 -6.69 1.70 5.32
N ASP A 82 -7.78 1.49 6.07
CA ASP A 82 -9.06 1.11 5.50
C ASP A 82 -9.84 2.33 5.03
N MET A 83 -10.26 2.31 3.77
CA MET A 83 -11.14 3.30 3.17
C MET A 83 -12.48 2.64 2.88
N PRO A 84 -13.61 3.14 3.45
CA PRO A 84 -14.93 2.61 3.17
C PRO A 84 -15.36 2.94 1.73
N VAL A 85 -15.99 1.99 1.06
CA VAL A 85 -16.64 2.16 -0.23
C VAL A 85 -18.13 1.90 -0.04
N ILE A 86 -18.93 2.95 -0.14
CA ILE A 86 -20.36 2.94 0.21
C ILE A 86 -21.17 2.53 -1.03
N GLY A 87 -22.02 1.52 -0.88
CA GLY A 87 -22.95 1.10 -1.92
C GLY A 87 -24.05 2.12 -2.20
N PHE A 88 -24.54 2.14 -3.44
CA PHE A 88 -25.62 3.02 -3.85
C PHE A 88 -26.99 2.47 -3.43
N GLU A 89 -27.78 3.26 -2.71
CA GLU A 89 -29.13 2.95 -2.25
C GLU A 89 -29.27 1.62 -1.46
N ASN A 90 -28.19 1.15 -0.82
CA ASN A 90 -28.19 -0.03 0.05
C ASN A 90 -27.34 0.22 1.32
N ASN A 91 -27.21 -0.79 2.18
CA ASN A 91 -26.47 -0.70 3.45
C ASN A 91 -25.08 -1.36 3.37
N THR A 92 -24.61 -1.72 2.16
CA THR A 92 -23.34 -2.40 1.97
C THR A 92 -22.18 -1.42 1.97
N ILE A 93 -21.13 -1.75 2.71
CA ILE A 93 -19.89 -0.99 2.76
C ILE A 93 -18.75 -1.94 2.41
N GLY A 94 -18.17 -1.76 1.23
CA GLY A 94 -16.93 -2.42 0.82
C GLY A 94 -15.71 -1.77 1.45
N THR A 95 -14.55 -2.39 1.31
CA THR A 95 -13.29 -1.89 1.86
C THR A 95 -12.22 -1.81 0.80
N LEU A 96 -11.56 -0.66 0.70
CA LEU A 96 -10.25 -0.54 0.06
C LEU A 96 -9.18 -0.45 1.14
N ARG A 97 -8.21 -1.38 1.14
CA ARG A 97 -7.14 -1.52 2.14
C ARG A 97 -5.76 -1.30 1.52
N PRO A 98 -5.30 -0.06 1.35
CA PRO A 98 -3.93 0.20 0.96
C PRO A 98 -2.95 0.03 2.11
N TRP A 99 -1.75 -0.48 1.78
CA TRP A 99 -0.65 -0.71 2.70
C TRP A 99 0.37 0.42 2.67
N GLN A 100 0.81 0.88 3.84
CA GLN A 100 1.94 1.79 4.01
C GLN A 100 3.08 1.06 4.71
N CYS A 101 4.29 1.20 4.20
CA CYS A 101 5.49 0.59 4.80
C CYS A 101 6.09 1.49 5.86
N GLU A 102 6.41 0.89 7.00
CA GLU A 102 7.06 1.54 8.14
C GLU A 102 8.21 0.67 8.65
N ALA A 103 9.19 1.26 9.31
CA ALA A 103 10.24 0.52 10.00
C ALA A 103 9.74 0.01 11.36
N GLU A 104 10.30 -1.11 11.84
CA GLU A 104 10.03 -1.61 13.20
C GLU A 104 10.47 -0.59 14.28
N LYS A 105 11.53 0.17 13.99
CA LYS A 105 12.02 1.25 14.83
C LYS A 105 12.05 2.55 14.03
N ALA A 106 11.36 3.55 14.51
CA ALA A 106 11.27 4.85 13.85
C ALA A 106 12.58 5.65 13.93
N LEU A 107 13.45 5.35 14.91
CA LEU A 107 14.69 6.06 15.17
C LEU A 107 15.68 5.13 15.87
N ASP A 108 16.94 5.14 15.42
CA ASP A 108 18.08 4.58 16.14
C ASP A 108 18.60 5.64 17.12
N PHE A 109 18.22 5.51 18.39
CA PHE A 109 18.57 6.47 19.44
C PHE A 109 20.07 6.51 19.72
N ASP A 110 20.77 5.38 19.61
CA ASP A 110 22.21 5.31 19.87
C ASP A 110 22.98 6.08 18.80
N ALA A 111 22.62 5.86 17.54
CA ALA A 111 23.18 6.62 16.42
C ALA A 111 22.84 8.12 16.52
N PHE A 112 21.63 8.46 16.95
CA PHE A 112 21.22 9.85 17.13
C PHE A 112 22.03 10.55 18.24
N ASN A 113 22.19 9.90 19.39
CA ASN A 113 22.99 10.41 20.51
C ASN A 113 24.49 10.53 20.16
N ALA A 114 24.98 9.65 19.27
CA ALA A 114 26.32 9.75 18.72
C ALA A 114 26.46 10.81 17.60
N GLN A 115 25.47 11.69 17.43
CA GLN A 115 25.42 12.74 16.41
C GLN A 115 25.47 12.24 14.95
N ASN A 116 25.18 10.95 14.72
CA ASN A 116 25.07 10.37 13.40
C ASN A 116 23.60 10.38 12.94
N TYR A 117 23.09 11.54 12.63
CA TYR A 117 21.67 11.78 12.34
C TYR A 117 21.18 11.07 11.05
N VAL A 118 22.07 10.92 10.09
CA VAL A 118 21.74 10.19 8.83
C VAL A 118 21.53 8.71 9.12
N LYS A 119 22.46 8.09 9.86
CA LYS A 119 22.37 6.68 10.26
C LYS A 119 21.15 6.44 11.16
N ALA A 120 20.85 7.37 12.04
CA ALA A 120 19.71 7.28 12.95
C ALA A 120 18.36 7.10 12.25
N LEU A 121 18.23 7.59 11.01
CA LEU A 121 17.01 7.51 10.19
C LEU A 121 17.11 6.51 9.03
N GLU A 122 18.26 5.86 8.84
CA GLU A 122 18.51 5.03 7.66
C GLU A 122 17.50 3.89 7.51
N THR A 123 17.27 3.15 8.59
CA THR A 123 16.31 2.02 8.58
C THR A 123 14.88 2.50 8.33
N LYS A 124 14.49 3.60 8.95
CA LYS A 124 13.20 4.24 8.72
C LYS A 124 13.04 4.64 7.25
N ASN A 125 14.01 5.36 6.70
CA ASN A 125 13.94 5.82 5.32
C ASN A 125 13.87 4.65 4.34
N LYS A 126 14.70 3.62 4.51
CA LYS A 126 14.67 2.41 3.64
C LYS A 126 13.33 1.68 3.66
N ALA A 127 12.63 1.65 4.81
CA ALA A 127 11.31 1.05 4.89
C ALA A 127 10.24 1.92 4.22
N GLU A 128 10.22 3.21 4.52
CA GLU A 128 9.25 4.15 4.00
C GLU A 128 9.41 4.40 2.49
N ASP A 129 10.63 4.30 1.94
CA ASP A 129 10.91 4.47 0.51
C ASP A 129 10.08 3.53 -0.37
N ILE A 130 9.72 2.34 0.14
CA ILE A 130 8.92 1.37 -0.61
C ILE A 130 7.54 1.95 -0.99
N THR A 131 6.92 2.72 -0.10
CA THR A 131 5.62 3.35 -0.36
C THR A 131 5.70 4.87 -0.45
N ARG A 132 6.90 5.43 -0.67
CA ARG A 132 7.08 6.88 -0.71
C ARG A 132 6.56 7.51 -1.99
N VAL A 133 6.91 6.97 -3.14
CA VAL A 133 6.59 7.56 -4.45
C VAL A 133 5.95 6.54 -5.38
N LEU A 134 4.83 6.95 -6.00
CA LEU A 134 4.20 6.23 -7.10
C LEU A 134 5.07 6.34 -8.37
N TYR A 135 5.33 5.21 -9.02
CA TYR A 135 6.13 5.12 -10.24
C TYR A 135 7.54 5.74 -10.10
N PRO A 136 8.37 5.23 -9.17
CA PRO A 136 9.75 5.68 -9.10
C PRO A 136 10.49 5.32 -10.39
N ASN A 137 11.52 6.11 -10.71
CA ASN A 137 12.38 5.83 -11.86
C ASN A 137 13.05 4.45 -11.68
N ASP A 138 12.95 3.59 -12.69
CA ASP A 138 13.49 2.23 -12.72
C ASP A 138 14.57 2.03 -13.80
N SER A 139 15.23 3.09 -14.23
CA SER A 139 16.34 3.02 -15.18
C SER A 139 17.60 2.37 -14.59
N THR A 140 17.75 2.39 -13.26
CA THR A 140 18.86 1.78 -12.54
C THR A 140 18.46 0.45 -11.87
N LEU A 141 19.45 -0.31 -11.40
CA LEU A 141 19.20 -1.55 -10.66
C LEU A 141 18.44 -1.28 -9.34
N GLU A 142 18.80 -0.22 -8.64
CA GLU A 142 18.16 0.19 -7.40
C GLU A 142 16.68 0.56 -7.63
N GLY A 143 16.40 1.28 -8.71
CA GLY A 143 15.03 1.63 -9.10
C GLY A 143 14.21 0.39 -9.44
N LYS A 144 14.77 -0.56 -10.19
CA LYS A 144 14.12 -1.85 -10.48
C LYS A 144 13.84 -2.65 -9.21
N GLN A 145 14.81 -2.72 -8.29
CA GLN A 145 14.64 -3.38 -7.00
C GLN A 145 13.54 -2.72 -6.16
N LEU A 146 13.45 -1.39 -6.17
CA LEU A 146 12.38 -0.67 -5.47
C LEU A 146 11.01 -1.04 -6.04
N ARG A 147 10.87 -1.09 -7.37
CA ARG A 147 9.63 -1.51 -8.04
C ARG A 147 9.22 -2.93 -7.64
N ILE A 148 10.17 -3.87 -7.63
CA ILE A 148 9.91 -5.25 -7.18
C ILE A 148 9.50 -5.28 -5.70
N LYS A 149 10.16 -4.51 -4.83
CA LYS A 149 9.79 -4.42 -3.41
C LYS A 149 8.38 -3.90 -3.21
N GLN A 150 7.94 -2.91 -3.99
CA GLN A 150 6.56 -2.41 -3.95
C GLN A 150 5.55 -3.52 -4.23
N GLN A 151 5.75 -4.28 -5.30
CA GLN A 151 4.85 -5.39 -5.68
C GLN A 151 4.90 -6.53 -4.67
N TYR A 152 6.09 -6.87 -4.18
CA TYR A 152 6.23 -7.91 -3.16
C TYR A 152 5.51 -7.56 -1.85
N VAL A 153 5.60 -6.31 -1.38
CA VAL A 153 4.84 -5.86 -0.20
C VAL A 153 3.35 -5.96 -0.44
N LEU A 154 2.86 -5.48 -1.59
CA LEU A 154 1.44 -5.56 -1.93
C LEU A 154 0.93 -6.99 -1.86
N SER A 155 1.61 -7.92 -2.53
CA SER A 155 1.19 -9.32 -2.58
C SER A 155 1.33 -10.00 -1.22
N SER A 156 2.49 -9.87 -0.56
CA SER A 156 2.76 -10.52 0.72
C SER A 156 1.83 -10.04 1.84
N ALA A 157 1.66 -8.72 1.98
CA ALA A 157 0.80 -8.18 3.03
C ALA A 157 -0.68 -8.54 2.82
N SER A 158 -1.14 -8.48 1.58
CA SER A 158 -2.54 -8.81 1.24
C SER A 158 -2.85 -10.29 1.45
N LEU A 159 -1.95 -11.19 1.03
CA LEU A 159 -2.14 -12.62 1.27
C LEU A 159 -2.08 -12.98 2.75
N GLN A 160 -1.20 -12.36 3.53
CA GLN A 160 -1.17 -12.55 4.99
C GLN A 160 -2.50 -12.13 5.64
N ASP A 161 -3.09 -11.02 5.20
CA ASP A 161 -4.37 -10.54 5.71
C ASP A 161 -5.53 -11.47 5.33
N ILE A 162 -5.59 -11.93 4.07
CA ILE A 162 -6.59 -12.89 3.58
C ILE A 162 -6.51 -14.19 4.40
N LEU A 163 -5.32 -14.75 4.56
CA LEU A 163 -5.12 -15.99 5.33
C LEU A 163 -5.44 -15.81 6.81
N ARG A 164 -5.14 -14.64 7.39
CA ARG A 164 -5.53 -14.32 8.77
C ARG A 164 -7.05 -14.30 8.91
N SER A 165 -7.73 -13.57 8.01
CA SER A 165 -9.20 -13.47 8.00
C SER A 165 -9.86 -14.83 7.81
N PHE A 166 -9.36 -15.63 6.87
CA PHE A 166 -9.84 -16.98 6.65
C PHE A 166 -9.72 -17.82 7.93
N ARG A 167 -8.54 -17.80 8.56
CA ARG A 167 -8.30 -18.56 9.80
C ARG A 167 -9.23 -18.15 10.95
N GLU A 168 -9.48 -16.86 11.10
CA GLU A 168 -10.35 -16.32 12.15
C GLU A 168 -11.82 -16.74 11.95
N ASN A 169 -12.28 -16.86 10.70
CA ASN A 169 -13.68 -17.14 10.38
C ASN A 169 -13.96 -18.62 10.06
N HIS A 170 -12.97 -19.37 9.53
CA HIS A 170 -13.17 -20.72 8.98
C HIS A 170 -12.18 -21.77 9.53
N GLY A 171 -11.23 -21.37 10.38
CA GLY A 171 -10.23 -22.26 10.97
C GLY A 171 -8.98 -22.43 10.13
N CYS A 172 -8.16 -23.43 10.46
CA CYS A 172 -6.80 -23.58 9.92
C CYS A 172 -6.69 -24.52 8.71
N ASP A 173 -7.79 -25.03 8.19
CA ASP A 173 -7.78 -25.90 7.00
C ASP A 173 -7.77 -25.03 5.72
N TYR A 174 -6.59 -24.59 5.32
CA TYR A 174 -6.41 -23.71 4.15
C TYR A 174 -6.71 -24.37 2.81
N TYR A 175 -6.87 -25.71 2.74
CA TYR A 175 -7.36 -26.37 1.52
C TYR A 175 -8.79 -25.93 1.16
N ARG A 176 -9.53 -25.47 2.14
CA ARG A 176 -10.90 -24.98 1.96
C ARG A 176 -10.98 -23.48 1.58
N LEU A 177 -9.86 -22.78 1.48
CA LEU A 177 -9.86 -21.35 1.10
C LEU A 177 -10.67 -21.08 -0.19
N PRO A 178 -10.58 -21.88 -1.26
CA PRO A 178 -11.35 -21.63 -2.49
C PRO A 178 -12.87 -21.80 -2.34
N GLU A 179 -13.37 -22.34 -1.25
CA GLU A 179 -14.81 -22.40 -0.96
C GLU A 179 -15.38 -21.05 -0.50
N PHE A 180 -14.52 -20.15 0.00
CA PHE A 180 -14.90 -18.90 0.65
C PHE A 180 -14.32 -17.65 -0.01
N ASP A 181 -13.11 -17.74 -0.54
CA ASP A 181 -12.35 -16.61 -1.06
C ASP A 181 -11.86 -16.88 -2.47
N ALA A 182 -11.94 -15.86 -3.32
CA ALA A 182 -11.30 -15.81 -4.62
C ALA A 182 -10.36 -14.60 -4.65
N VAL A 183 -9.13 -14.79 -5.14
CA VAL A 183 -8.13 -13.74 -5.22
C VAL A 183 -7.82 -13.44 -6.67
N GLN A 184 -7.97 -12.17 -7.06
CA GLN A 184 -7.56 -11.68 -8.36
C GLN A 184 -6.44 -10.66 -8.20
N LEU A 185 -5.31 -10.92 -8.86
CA LEU A 185 -4.18 -10.00 -8.92
C LEU A 185 -4.18 -9.28 -10.27
N ASN A 186 -4.27 -7.96 -10.24
CA ASN A 186 -4.18 -7.11 -11.42
C ASN A 186 -2.90 -6.28 -11.34
N ASP A 187 -1.93 -6.61 -12.14
CA ASP A 187 -0.68 -5.86 -12.26
C ASP A 187 -0.18 -5.91 -13.70
N THR A 188 0.28 -4.78 -14.19
CA THR A 188 0.89 -4.65 -15.52
C THR A 188 2.41 -4.52 -15.46
N HIS A 189 3.01 -4.57 -14.26
CA HIS A 189 4.46 -4.45 -14.10
C HIS A 189 5.17 -5.72 -14.59
N PRO A 190 6.22 -5.59 -15.45
CA PRO A 190 6.91 -6.76 -16.04
C PRO A 190 7.56 -7.70 -15.02
N ALA A 191 7.86 -7.23 -13.79
CA ALA A 191 8.43 -8.04 -12.72
C ALA A 191 7.42 -9.04 -12.11
N MET A 192 6.13 -8.86 -12.34
CA MET A 192 5.06 -9.72 -11.86
C MET A 192 4.70 -10.81 -12.88
#